data_d752d002ff3cc8a6429dbf9ded0cc433
#
_entry.id   d752d002ff3cc8a6429dbf9ded0cc433
#
_cell.length_a   1.000
_cell.length_b   1.000
_cell.length_c   1.000
_cell.angle_alpha   90.00
_cell.angle_beta   90.00
_cell.angle_gamma   90.00
#
_symmetry.space_group_name_H-M   'P 1'
#
loop_
_entity.id
_entity.type
_entity.pdbx_description
1 polymer ?
#
loop_
_entity_poly.entity_id
_entity_poly.type
_entity_poly.pdbx_seq_one_letter_code
_entity_poly.pdbx_strand_id
1 'polypeptide(L)'
;MNEMRPRVGHIQCLNCLPLDYALMEGGFAAGLEVVCDVPAVLNGKLLAGELDVSPVSSIIYAQHADKLLLLPDLSISAETALESILLVSKKPIEELEGGKVLLTSKSATSHRQLKIVLAQHYGLRQVSYETTTSLW
;
A
#
# COMPACT_ATOMS: atom_id res chain seq x y z
N MET A 1 -26.37 -19.90 17.53
CA MET A 1 -25.00 -19.98 16.99
C MET A 1 -24.60 -18.56 16.69
N ASN A 2 -23.54 -18.09 17.31
CA ASN A 2 -23.01 -16.76 17.04
C ASN A 2 -22.27 -16.85 15.69
N GLU A 3 -22.89 -16.43 14.61
CA GLU A 3 -22.23 -16.39 13.30
C GLU A 3 -21.08 -15.39 13.41
N MET A 4 -19.85 -15.88 13.33
CA MET A 4 -18.68 -15.01 13.25
C MET A 4 -18.78 -14.21 11.96
N ARG A 5 -18.86 -12.90 12.07
CA ARG A 5 -18.85 -11.99 10.92
C ARG A 5 -17.42 -11.84 10.41
N PRO A 6 -17.16 -11.98 9.10
CA PRO A 6 -15.85 -11.70 8.56
C PRO A 6 -15.40 -10.26 8.88
N ARG A 7 -14.17 -10.12 9.34
CA ARG A 7 -13.54 -8.82 9.66
C ARG A 7 -12.83 -8.31 8.41
N VAL A 8 -13.32 -7.20 7.88
CA VAL A 8 -12.88 -6.65 6.60
C VAL A 8 -12.21 -5.30 6.80
N GLY A 9 -10.94 -5.19 6.39
CA GLY A 9 -10.22 -3.94 6.37
C GLY A 9 -10.71 -3.02 5.26
N HIS A 10 -10.81 -1.73 5.56
CA HIS A 10 -11.28 -0.70 4.66
C HIS A 10 -10.32 0.50 4.67
N ILE A 11 -9.88 0.95 3.50
CA ILE A 11 -9.02 2.11 3.34
C ILE A 11 -9.84 3.27 2.78
N GLN A 12 -9.96 4.36 3.54
CA GLN A 12 -10.62 5.57 3.06
C GLN A 12 -9.75 6.33 2.05
N CYS A 13 -9.78 5.89 0.81
CA CYS A 13 -9.10 6.58 -0.29
C CYS A 13 -9.92 6.51 -1.58
N LEU A 14 -9.73 7.48 -2.46
CA LEU A 14 -10.52 7.64 -3.67
C LEU A 14 -10.46 6.42 -4.60
N ASN A 15 -9.31 5.78 -4.70
CA ASN A 15 -9.13 4.58 -5.54
C ASN A 15 -9.84 3.34 -4.98
N CYS A 16 -10.17 3.34 -3.69
CA CYS A 16 -10.98 2.28 -3.08
C CYS A 16 -12.49 2.54 -3.24
N LEU A 17 -12.89 3.74 -3.65
CA LEU A 17 -14.30 4.14 -3.72
C LEU A 17 -15.21 3.17 -4.48
N PRO A 18 -14.84 2.58 -5.61
CA PRO A 18 -15.72 1.62 -6.29
C PRO A 18 -16.03 0.39 -5.45
N LEU A 19 -15.06 -0.12 -4.69
CA LEU A 19 -15.25 -1.23 -3.76
C LEU A 19 -16.04 -0.80 -2.54
N ASP A 20 -15.70 0.36 -1.97
CA ASP A 20 -16.33 0.93 -0.80
C ASP A 20 -17.80 1.24 -1.02
N TYR A 21 -18.13 1.85 -2.15
CA TYR A 21 -19.50 2.16 -2.52
C TYR A 21 -20.36 0.89 -2.60
N ALA A 22 -19.86 -0.15 -3.26
CA ALA A 22 -20.58 -1.41 -3.35
C ALA A 22 -20.82 -2.04 -1.96
N LEU A 23 -19.79 -2.05 -1.10
CA LEU A 23 -19.89 -2.64 0.24
C LEU A 23 -20.83 -1.83 1.16
N MET A 24 -20.67 -0.51 1.21
CA MET A 24 -21.35 0.34 2.19
C MET A 24 -22.74 0.76 1.73
N GLU A 25 -22.86 1.30 0.52
CA GLU A 25 -24.14 1.80 -0.01
C GLU A 25 -24.98 0.68 -0.67
N GLY A 26 -24.33 -0.36 -1.18
CA GLY A 26 -25.00 -1.54 -1.74
C GLY A 26 -25.60 -2.48 -0.69
N GLY A 27 -25.42 -2.19 0.60
CA GLY A 27 -25.96 -3.00 1.69
C GLY A 27 -25.23 -4.33 1.94
N PHE A 28 -24.12 -4.58 1.25
CA PHE A 28 -23.35 -5.83 1.40
C PHE A 28 -22.56 -5.88 2.71
N ALA A 29 -22.38 -4.76 3.39
CA ALA A 29 -21.66 -4.70 4.67
C ALA A 29 -22.46 -5.24 5.87
N ALA A 30 -23.77 -5.50 5.72
CA ALA A 30 -24.63 -5.89 6.85
C ALA A 30 -24.20 -7.19 7.57
N GLY A 31 -23.49 -8.08 6.87
CA GLY A 31 -22.93 -9.33 7.42
C GLY A 31 -21.45 -9.26 7.79
N LEU A 32 -20.82 -8.10 7.71
CA LEU A 32 -19.39 -7.91 7.88
C LEU A 32 -19.09 -7.05 9.11
N GLU A 33 -17.92 -7.24 9.69
CA GLU A 33 -17.30 -6.31 10.64
C GLU A 33 -16.26 -5.46 9.89
N VAL A 34 -16.61 -4.21 9.56
CA VAL A 34 -15.73 -3.33 8.77
C VAL A 34 -14.82 -2.53 9.69
N VAL A 35 -13.52 -2.67 9.50
CA VAL A 35 -12.46 -1.95 10.25
C VAL A 35 -11.80 -0.95 9.33
N CYS A 36 -12.00 0.33 9.61
CA CYS A 36 -11.47 1.43 8.82
C CYS A 36 -10.16 1.94 9.41
N ASP A 37 -9.08 1.93 8.62
CA ASP A 37 -7.78 2.41 9.08
C ASP A 37 -6.86 2.74 7.87
N VAL A 38 -5.65 3.23 8.16
CA VAL A 38 -4.61 3.47 7.16
C VAL A 38 -3.98 2.14 6.69
N PRO A 39 -3.45 2.08 5.45
CA PRO A 39 -2.91 0.85 4.88
C PRO A 39 -1.89 0.13 5.76
N ALA A 40 -0.99 0.87 6.42
CA ALA A 40 0.04 0.27 7.26
C ALA A 40 -0.53 -0.49 8.48
N VAL A 41 -1.57 0.06 9.11
CA VAL A 41 -2.25 -0.56 10.24
C VAL A 41 -3.05 -1.78 9.79
N LEU A 42 -3.80 -1.67 8.68
CA LEU A 42 -4.57 -2.79 8.13
C LEU A 42 -3.66 -3.96 7.70
N ASN A 43 -2.51 -3.67 7.08
CA ASN A 43 -1.51 -4.68 6.77
C ASN A 43 -1.05 -5.45 8.02
N GLY A 44 -0.77 -4.72 9.11
CA GLY A 44 -0.39 -5.33 10.39
C GLY A 44 -1.48 -6.22 10.98
N LYS A 45 -2.71 -5.73 11.00
CA LYS A 45 -3.89 -6.46 11.48
C LYS A 45 -4.17 -7.72 10.67
N LEU A 46 -4.06 -7.65 9.33
CA LEU A 46 -4.24 -8.82 8.47
C LEU A 46 -3.18 -9.90 8.77
N LEU A 47 -1.90 -9.51 8.87
CA LEU A 47 -0.81 -10.45 9.18
C LEU A 47 -0.90 -11.03 10.59
N ALA A 48 -1.49 -10.30 11.53
CA ALA A 48 -1.74 -10.76 12.90
C ALA A 48 -3.00 -11.66 13.01
N GLY A 49 -3.78 -11.82 11.94
CA GLY A 49 -5.04 -12.57 11.96
C GLY A 49 -6.18 -11.82 12.68
N GLU A 50 -6.04 -10.50 12.84
CA GLU A 50 -7.09 -9.63 13.37
C GLU A 50 -8.10 -9.20 12.31
N LEU A 51 -7.76 -9.38 11.03
CA LEU A 51 -8.64 -9.23 9.87
C LEU A 51 -8.65 -10.52 9.06
N ASP A 52 -9.76 -10.79 8.41
CA ASP A 52 -9.94 -11.94 7.53
C ASP A 52 -9.73 -11.55 6.07
N VAL A 53 -10.11 -10.33 5.69
CA VAL A 53 -9.93 -9.77 4.34
C VAL A 53 -9.51 -8.30 4.46
N SER A 54 -8.58 -7.86 3.63
CA SER A 54 -8.20 -6.44 3.55
C SER A 54 -7.52 -6.12 2.21
N PRO A 55 -7.72 -4.92 1.66
CA PRO A 55 -6.78 -4.38 0.68
C PRO A 55 -5.38 -4.34 1.30
N VAL A 56 -4.40 -4.85 0.59
CA VAL A 56 -3.02 -4.95 1.07
C VAL A 56 -2.05 -4.44 0.01
N SER A 57 -0.97 -3.82 0.45
CA SER A 57 0.09 -3.39 -0.46
C SER A 57 0.73 -4.59 -1.16
N SER A 58 0.97 -4.52 -2.47
CA SER A 58 1.55 -5.63 -3.24
C SER A 58 2.87 -6.15 -2.68
N ILE A 59 3.69 -5.27 -2.09
CA ILE A 59 4.94 -5.69 -1.45
C ILE A 59 4.71 -6.54 -0.19
N ILE A 60 3.65 -6.28 0.56
CA ILE A 60 3.30 -7.08 1.74
C ILE A 60 2.87 -8.49 1.30
N TYR A 61 2.05 -8.57 0.25
CA TYR A 61 1.72 -9.88 -0.33
C TYR A 61 2.98 -10.62 -0.80
N ALA A 62 3.87 -9.96 -1.55
CA ALA A 62 5.10 -10.59 -2.03
C ALA A 62 6.01 -11.11 -0.90
N GLN A 63 5.99 -10.47 0.26
CA GLN A 63 6.78 -10.88 1.44
C GLN A 63 6.11 -12.00 2.27
N HIS A 64 4.80 -12.19 2.13
CA HIS A 64 4.00 -13.08 2.95
C HIS A 64 3.04 -13.95 2.12
N ALA A 65 3.42 -14.25 0.87
CA ALA A 65 2.60 -15.05 -0.04
C ALA A 65 2.33 -16.48 0.47
N ASP A 66 3.13 -16.97 1.41
CA ASP A 66 2.94 -18.23 2.11
C ASP A 66 1.77 -18.18 3.13
N LYS A 67 1.34 -16.99 3.54
CA LYS A 67 0.30 -16.77 4.56
C LYS A 67 -0.96 -16.10 4.03
N LEU A 68 -0.90 -15.52 2.85
CA LEU A 68 -1.98 -14.72 2.28
C LEU A 68 -2.51 -15.35 1.00
N LEU A 69 -3.82 -15.30 0.83
CA LEU A 69 -4.50 -15.64 -0.42
C LEU A 69 -4.98 -14.36 -1.10
N LEU A 70 -4.84 -14.30 -2.42
CA LEU A 70 -5.43 -13.24 -3.22
C LEU A 70 -6.86 -13.59 -3.58
N LEU A 71 -7.77 -12.66 -3.40
CA LEU A 71 -9.08 -12.74 -4.02
C LEU A 71 -8.93 -12.50 -5.54
N PRO A 72 -9.50 -13.34 -6.40
CA PRO A 72 -9.41 -13.16 -7.84
C PRO A 72 -10.16 -11.91 -8.29
N ASP A 73 -9.72 -11.34 -9.40
CA ASP A 73 -10.39 -10.26 -10.14
C ASP A 73 -10.63 -8.94 -9.37
N LEU A 74 -9.98 -8.78 -8.21
CA LEU A 74 -10.05 -7.57 -7.40
C LEU A 74 -8.65 -6.98 -7.17
N SER A 75 -8.35 -5.85 -7.81
CA SER A 75 -7.11 -5.12 -7.58
C SER A 75 -7.27 -3.63 -7.82
N ILE A 76 -6.40 -2.84 -7.18
CA ILE A 76 -6.18 -1.44 -7.53
C ILE A 76 -4.91 -1.41 -8.35
N SER A 77 -5.05 -1.22 -9.64
CA SER A 77 -3.94 -1.24 -10.62
C SER A 77 -4.05 -0.09 -11.60
N ALA A 78 -2.99 0.18 -12.33
CA ALA A 78 -2.95 1.15 -13.41
C ALA A 78 -2.35 0.50 -14.67
N GLU A 79 -2.93 0.80 -15.81
CA GLU A 79 -2.44 0.34 -17.12
C GLU A 79 -1.31 1.22 -17.66
N THR A 80 -1.19 2.44 -17.11
CA THR A 80 -0.21 3.44 -17.55
C THR A 80 0.63 3.94 -16.36
N ALA A 81 1.48 4.93 -16.60
CA ALA A 81 2.27 5.56 -15.55
C ALA A 81 1.39 6.15 -14.43
N LEU A 82 1.82 5.96 -13.19
CA LEU A 82 1.17 6.55 -12.01
C LEU A 82 1.63 7.99 -11.82
N GLU A 83 0.74 8.95 -12.00
CA GLU A 83 1.03 10.37 -11.81
C GLU A 83 1.02 10.81 -10.34
N SER A 84 0.52 9.96 -9.43
CA SER A 84 0.42 10.25 -8.00
C SER A 84 1.64 9.81 -7.18
N ILE A 85 2.59 9.09 -7.79
CA ILE A 85 3.83 8.65 -7.13
C ILE A 85 5.00 9.36 -7.79
N LEU A 86 5.55 10.36 -7.12
CA LEU A 86 6.58 11.24 -7.66
C LEU A 86 7.82 11.23 -6.78
N LEU A 87 8.99 11.22 -7.42
CA LEU A 87 10.25 11.62 -6.81
C LEU A 87 10.51 13.09 -7.16
N VAL A 88 10.48 13.96 -6.17
CA VAL A 88 10.77 15.39 -6.33
C VAL A 88 12.21 15.64 -5.90
N SER A 89 13.00 16.27 -6.76
CA SER A 89 14.40 16.57 -6.49
C SER A 89 14.78 17.97 -6.97
N LYS A 90 15.73 18.61 -6.28
CA LYS A 90 16.37 19.86 -6.70
C LYS A 90 17.53 19.62 -7.66
N LYS A 91 17.91 18.36 -7.88
CA LYS A 91 19.03 17.93 -8.73
C LYS A 91 18.55 16.90 -9.74
N PRO A 92 19.22 16.74 -10.88
CA PRO A 92 19.03 15.60 -11.75
C PRO A 92 19.16 14.28 -10.99
N ILE A 93 18.46 13.25 -11.43
CA ILE A 93 18.42 11.98 -10.71
C ILE A 93 19.79 11.30 -10.66
N GLU A 94 20.61 11.50 -11.67
CA GLU A 94 21.97 10.97 -11.80
C GLU A 94 22.93 11.53 -10.75
N GLU A 95 22.59 12.69 -10.19
CA GLU A 95 23.39 13.37 -9.14
C GLU A 95 22.96 13.01 -7.72
N LEU A 96 22.09 12.02 -7.55
CA LEU A 96 21.60 11.60 -6.23
C LEU A 96 22.53 10.60 -5.53
N GLU A 97 23.61 10.14 -6.18
CA GLU A 97 24.57 9.24 -5.53
C GLU A 97 25.19 9.92 -4.29
N GLY A 98 25.28 9.17 -3.18
CA GLY A 98 25.70 9.70 -1.88
C GLY A 98 24.68 10.61 -1.20
N GLY A 99 23.55 10.88 -1.85
CA GLY A 99 22.49 11.74 -1.34
C GLY A 99 21.54 11.06 -0.36
N LYS A 100 20.61 11.87 0.19
CA LYS A 100 19.53 11.42 1.07
C LYS A 100 18.18 11.63 0.40
N VAL A 101 17.35 10.61 0.39
CA VAL A 101 15.96 10.64 -0.07
C VAL A 101 15.01 10.50 1.12
N LEU A 102 14.08 11.43 1.25
CA LEU A 102 13.02 11.36 2.23
C LEU A 102 11.84 10.56 1.66
N LEU A 103 11.36 9.61 2.43
CA LEU A 103 10.26 8.73 2.10
C LEU A 103 9.04 9.05 2.99
N THR A 104 7.85 9.09 2.41
CA THR A 104 6.62 9.23 3.21
C THR A 104 6.38 7.99 4.06
N SER A 105 5.93 8.13 5.31
CA SER A 105 5.54 6.99 6.13
C SER A 105 4.28 6.25 5.64
N LYS A 106 3.55 6.84 4.67
CA LYS A 106 2.24 6.33 4.23
C LYS A 106 2.31 5.31 3.08
N SER A 107 3.49 4.96 2.57
CA SER A 107 3.63 4.03 1.46
C SER A 107 4.67 2.95 1.77
N ALA A 108 4.41 1.73 1.29
CA ALA A 108 5.33 0.60 1.40
C ALA A 108 5.88 0.18 0.03
N THR A 109 5.01 -0.05 -0.94
CA THR A 109 5.38 -0.54 -2.28
C THR A 109 6.22 0.48 -3.04
N SER A 110 5.83 1.76 -3.06
CA SER A 110 6.57 2.81 -3.78
C SER A 110 7.99 3.02 -3.24
N HIS A 111 8.21 2.82 -1.94
CA HIS A 111 9.57 2.86 -1.38
C HIS A 111 10.47 1.76 -1.96
N ARG A 112 9.96 0.54 -2.07
CA ARG A 112 10.70 -0.58 -2.65
C ARG A 112 10.94 -0.37 -4.14
N GLN A 113 9.91 0.07 -4.85
CA GLN A 113 10.02 0.40 -6.27
C GLN A 113 11.07 1.48 -6.52
N LEU A 114 11.04 2.59 -5.76
CA LEU A 114 12.03 3.65 -5.87
C LEU A 114 13.46 3.13 -5.67
N LYS A 115 13.72 2.36 -4.62
CA LYS A 115 15.03 1.77 -4.34
C LYS A 115 15.52 0.87 -5.49
N ILE A 116 14.63 0.07 -6.05
CA ILE A 116 14.94 -0.79 -7.19
C ILE A 116 15.27 0.05 -8.43
N VAL A 117 14.46 1.05 -8.74
CA VAL A 117 14.67 1.94 -9.90
C VAL A 117 15.99 2.70 -9.75
N LEU A 118 16.27 3.32 -8.62
CA LEU A 118 17.51 4.04 -8.39
C LEU A 118 18.74 3.11 -8.51
N ALA A 119 18.67 1.93 -7.92
CA ALA A 119 19.80 0.99 -7.92
C ALA A 119 19.98 0.26 -9.26
N GLN A 120 18.90 -0.21 -9.91
CA GLN A 120 18.99 -1.07 -11.08
C GLN A 120 18.96 -0.29 -12.40
N HIS A 121 18.19 0.79 -12.48
CA HIS A 121 18.05 1.57 -13.70
C HIS A 121 19.07 2.72 -13.77
N TYR A 122 19.25 3.45 -12.65
CA TYR A 122 20.19 4.60 -12.57
C TYR A 122 21.56 4.24 -12.00
N GLY A 123 21.77 3.01 -11.51
CA GLY A 123 23.05 2.57 -10.95
C GLY A 123 23.42 3.20 -9.61
N LEU A 124 22.52 3.96 -8.98
CA LEU A 124 22.76 4.68 -7.72
C LEU A 124 22.67 3.72 -6.54
N ARG A 125 23.81 3.40 -5.92
CA ARG A 125 23.91 2.37 -4.86
C ARG A 125 24.13 2.92 -3.47
N GLN A 126 24.63 4.15 -3.35
CA GLN A 126 24.97 4.80 -2.08
C GLN A 126 23.93 5.85 -1.67
N VAL A 127 22.68 5.70 -2.07
CA VAL A 127 21.60 6.59 -1.65
C VAL A 127 21.11 6.18 -0.26
N SER A 128 21.09 7.15 0.67
CA SER A 128 20.51 6.95 2.00
C SER A 128 19.02 7.28 2.00
N TYR A 129 18.24 6.58 2.83
CA TYR A 129 16.78 6.74 2.90
C TYR A 129 16.34 7.00 4.33
N GLU A 130 15.51 8.01 4.51
CA GLU A 130 14.91 8.35 5.80
C GLU A 130 13.40 8.47 5.64
N THR A 131 12.65 7.87 6.57
CA THR A 131 11.19 7.95 6.54
C THR A 131 10.70 9.09 7.40
N THR A 132 9.77 9.88 6.89
CA THR A 132 9.17 11.00 7.61
C THR A 132 7.65 10.95 7.59
N THR A 133 7.02 11.42 8.66
CA THR A 133 5.57 11.57 8.76
C THR A 133 5.06 12.89 8.18
N SER A 134 5.96 13.88 8.02
CA SER A 134 5.67 15.19 7.45
C SER A 134 6.66 15.50 6.34
N LEU A 135 6.15 15.78 5.14
CA LEU A 135 6.93 16.24 3.99
C LEU A 135 6.82 17.76 3.79
N TRP A 136 5.96 18.42 4.58
CA TRP A 136 5.65 19.87 4.56
C TRP A 136 5.56 20.41 5.99
#